data_7f757e20aae695bcc9fdc71d631082e5
#
_entry.id   7f757e20aae695bcc9fdc71d631082e5
#
_cell.length_a   1.000
_cell.length_b   1.000
_cell.length_c   1.000
_cell.angle_alpha   90.00
_cell.angle_beta   90.00
_cell.angle_gamma   90.00
#
_symmetry.space_group_name_H-M   'P 1'
#
loop_
_entity.id
_entity.type
_entity.pdbx_description
1 polymer ?
#
loop_
_entity_poly.entity_id
_entity_poly.type
_entity_poly.pdbx_seq_one_letter_code
_entity_poly.pdbx_strand_id
1 'polypeptide(L)'
;MESYLIGIDGGSTSIKTVLFDQRGKEIASASNPTMRLESHTPGFETFDVDRLWASTSASIKSMLAKAAVDPSRIAGIGMCSFGNGLIILDRDGKSIAPGVFSQDYRANTIVEGYKREGSFDRINDIIKGTLYAGEPGPILRWFKDQKPEVYEKIGGILLFKDYLMYRLTGVFATDANIFGGSAMLDLTTTDYSTELLNLYGIPEIEPFLPELATESSQIVGRVTEKAADETGLKPGTPVVAGMMDVLACLVGAGATADGIVTAVAGTWCINETHSTRIIPGASANMPYLTKGEYLNCAFTGASGSNYEWFCKAMGGEAKFIAEKQGGSYYEVLNELIASVPIETSKVMYLPFVAQPSVHPNAKAEFFNIDQNTTYAELAYALAEGVAFMHRYHIRFLRDSGCKADVVRLTGGIAKSQVWARIFADIIELPIETVDCNEVGALGCAITAGVGTGLYKSYEEAFEQAVKINPPVTSHSENFELYEKRYQNWSRLIEIMNIYWNEQ
;
A
#
# COMPACT_ATOMS: atom_id res chain seq x y z
N MET A 1 -0.46 32.22 -13.13
CA MET A 1 -1.08 31.20 -14.01
C MET A 1 -1.29 29.96 -13.14
N GLU A 2 -2.38 29.27 -13.34
CA GLU A 2 -2.69 28.03 -12.62
C GLU A 2 -1.69 26.93 -13.00
N SER A 3 -1.07 26.30 -12.04
CA SER A 3 -0.14 25.19 -12.22
C SER A 3 -0.82 23.87 -11.89
N TYR A 4 -0.34 22.78 -12.49
CA TYR A 4 -0.86 21.44 -12.28
C TYR A 4 0.24 20.51 -11.78
N LEU A 5 -0.17 19.46 -11.14
CA LEU A 5 0.71 18.38 -10.64
C LEU A 5 0.21 17.04 -11.16
N ILE A 6 1.13 16.14 -11.47
CA ILE A 6 0.80 14.75 -11.84
C ILE A 6 1.17 13.82 -10.70
N GLY A 7 0.21 12.99 -10.29
CA GLY A 7 0.45 11.82 -9.46
C GLY A 7 0.33 10.55 -10.30
N ILE A 8 1.31 9.64 -10.18
CA ILE A 8 1.30 8.32 -10.83
C ILE A 8 1.30 7.26 -9.74
N ASP A 9 0.28 6.42 -9.74
CA ASP A 9 0.16 5.27 -8.83
C ASP A 9 0.36 3.97 -9.62
N GLY A 10 1.49 3.33 -9.38
CA GLY A 10 1.90 2.08 -10.01
C GLY A 10 1.42 0.85 -9.23
N GLY A 11 0.18 0.44 -9.45
CA GLY A 11 -0.37 -0.76 -8.82
C GLY A 11 0.00 -2.07 -9.54
N SER A 12 -0.11 -3.19 -8.84
CA SER A 12 0.13 -4.53 -9.41
C SER A 12 -0.90 -4.95 -10.46
N THR A 13 -2.04 -4.28 -10.51
CA THR A 13 -3.13 -4.56 -11.47
C THR A 13 -3.21 -3.49 -12.55
N SER A 14 -3.03 -2.23 -12.19
CA SER A 14 -3.13 -1.10 -13.10
C SER A 14 -2.24 0.06 -12.69
N ILE A 15 -1.83 0.84 -13.67
CA ILE A 15 -1.12 2.11 -13.48
C ILE A 15 -2.13 3.21 -13.65
N LYS A 16 -2.26 4.06 -12.63
CA LYS A 16 -3.15 5.24 -12.66
C LYS A 16 -2.33 6.50 -12.79
N THR A 17 -2.75 7.40 -13.66
CA THR A 17 -2.16 8.73 -13.82
C THR A 17 -3.24 9.77 -13.61
N VAL A 18 -3.01 10.70 -12.72
CA VAL A 18 -3.98 11.72 -12.32
C VAL A 18 -3.37 13.10 -12.37
N LEU A 19 -4.06 14.02 -13.00
CA LEU A 19 -3.71 15.44 -13.02
C LEU A 19 -4.54 16.20 -11.98
N PHE A 20 -3.87 16.90 -11.11
CA PHE A 20 -4.47 17.73 -10.07
C PHE A 20 -4.16 19.22 -10.30
N ASP A 21 -5.09 20.08 -9.91
CA ASP A 21 -4.79 21.50 -9.72
C ASP A 21 -4.06 21.74 -8.39
N GLN A 22 -3.64 22.97 -8.12
CA GLN A 22 -2.97 23.38 -6.87
C GLN A 22 -3.85 23.21 -5.60
N ARG A 23 -5.12 22.92 -5.76
CA ARG A 23 -6.07 22.71 -4.65
C ARG A 23 -6.42 21.23 -4.48
N GLY A 24 -5.65 20.34 -5.11
CA GLY A 24 -5.87 18.90 -5.03
C GLY A 24 -7.12 18.39 -5.74
N LYS A 25 -7.76 19.25 -6.57
CA LYS A 25 -8.90 18.84 -7.37
C LYS A 25 -8.42 18.02 -8.55
N GLU A 26 -8.96 16.81 -8.71
CA GLU A 26 -8.76 16.00 -9.91
C GLU A 26 -9.33 16.73 -11.14
N ILE A 27 -8.48 16.93 -12.13
CA ILE A 27 -8.83 17.55 -13.42
C ILE A 27 -9.10 16.46 -14.46
N ALA A 28 -8.23 15.43 -14.50
CA ALA A 28 -8.39 14.29 -15.38
C ALA A 28 -7.61 13.09 -14.83
N SER A 29 -8.08 11.92 -15.15
CA SER A 29 -7.38 10.66 -14.84
C SER A 29 -7.45 9.68 -16.00
N ALA A 30 -6.48 8.77 -16.02
CA ALA A 30 -6.44 7.61 -16.88
C ALA A 30 -5.84 6.42 -16.13
N SER A 31 -6.24 5.23 -16.53
CA SER A 31 -5.71 3.99 -15.98
C SER A 31 -5.50 2.98 -17.10
N ASN A 32 -4.35 2.31 -17.07
CA ASN A 32 -4.03 1.22 -17.97
C ASN A 32 -3.55 0.01 -17.16
N PRO A 33 -3.73 -1.22 -17.67
CA PRO A 33 -3.35 -2.41 -16.93
C PRO A 33 -1.83 -2.53 -16.78
N THR A 34 -1.39 -3.04 -15.62
CA THR A 34 -0.04 -3.58 -15.46
C THR A 34 0.03 -4.93 -16.17
N MET A 35 1.00 -5.09 -17.04
CA MET A 35 1.06 -6.21 -17.99
C MET A 35 1.62 -7.47 -17.31
N ARG A 36 0.81 -8.10 -16.47
CA ARG A 36 1.14 -9.39 -15.85
C ARG A 36 1.35 -10.46 -16.90
N LEU A 37 2.39 -11.28 -16.72
CA LEU A 37 2.67 -12.44 -17.53
C LEU A 37 2.03 -13.69 -16.90
N GLU A 38 1.44 -14.54 -17.73
CA GLU A 38 1.00 -15.85 -17.28
C GLU A 38 2.22 -16.72 -16.96
N SER A 39 2.24 -17.29 -15.79
CA SER A 39 3.28 -18.23 -15.35
C SER A 39 2.67 -19.62 -15.20
N HIS A 40 3.34 -20.63 -15.77
CA HIS A 40 3.03 -22.04 -15.54
C HIS A 40 3.82 -22.64 -14.37
N THR A 41 4.74 -21.87 -13.80
CA THR A 41 5.53 -22.27 -12.63
C THR A 41 4.87 -21.73 -11.37
N PRO A 42 4.42 -22.59 -10.44
CA PRO A 42 3.84 -22.13 -9.19
C PRO A 42 4.77 -21.20 -8.43
N GLY A 43 4.22 -20.11 -7.90
CA GLY A 43 4.97 -19.13 -7.12
C GLY A 43 5.72 -18.07 -7.93
N PHE A 44 5.68 -18.12 -9.26
CA PHE A 44 6.28 -17.09 -10.12
C PHE A 44 5.21 -16.08 -10.53
N GLU A 45 5.39 -14.84 -10.10
CA GLU A 45 4.53 -13.72 -10.39
C GLU A 45 5.35 -12.64 -11.08
N THR A 46 5.15 -12.47 -12.40
CA THR A 46 5.99 -11.63 -13.24
C THR A 46 5.19 -10.71 -14.16
N PHE A 47 5.85 -9.67 -14.66
CA PHE A 47 5.28 -8.73 -15.63
C PHE A 47 6.27 -8.39 -16.74
N ASP A 48 5.71 -7.92 -17.86
CA ASP A 48 6.48 -7.46 -19.01
C ASP A 48 6.96 -6.03 -18.80
N VAL A 49 8.27 -5.85 -18.62
CA VAL A 49 8.89 -4.55 -18.31
C VAL A 49 8.78 -3.55 -19.46
N ASP A 50 8.88 -3.99 -20.71
CA ASP A 50 8.76 -3.10 -21.88
C ASP A 50 7.31 -2.65 -22.05
N ARG A 51 6.36 -3.55 -21.89
CA ARG A 51 4.93 -3.23 -21.94
C ARG A 51 4.49 -2.39 -20.74
N LEU A 52 5.14 -2.50 -19.59
CA LEU A 52 4.91 -1.63 -18.44
C LEU A 52 5.10 -0.15 -18.80
N TRP A 53 6.23 0.19 -19.46
CA TRP A 53 6.45 1.56 -19.89
C TRP A 53 5.47 2.00 -20.97
N ALA A 54 5.17 1.14 -21.94
CA ALA A 54 4.18 1.45 -22.98
C ALA A 54 2.79 1.73 -22.38
N SER A 55 2.39 0.96 -21.37
CA SER A 55 1.14 1.15 -20.63
C SER A 55 1.14 2.49 -19.87
N THR A 56 2.24 2.82 -19.19
CA THR A 56 2.39 4.07 -18.43
C THR A 56 2.36 5.29 -19.36
N SER A 57 3.15 5.28 -20.44
CA SER A 57 3.19 6.39 -21.39
C SER A 57 1.84 6.63 -22.06
N ALA A 58 1.12 5.56 -22.41
CA ALA A 58 -0.23 5.64 -22.95
C ALA A 58 -1.24 6.20 -21.93
N SER A 59 -1.10 5.85 -20.62
CA SER A 59 -1.92 6.40 -19.55
C SER A 59 -1.68 7.91 -19.41
N ILE A 60 -0.42 8.36 -19.40
CA ILE A 60 -0.08 9.79 -19.34
C ILE A 60 -0.67 10.55 -20.54
N LYS A 61 -0.50 10.04 -21.78
CA LYS A 61 -1.08 10.64 -22.98
C LYS A 61 -2.61 10.76 -22.89
N SER A 62 -3.27 9.71 -22.46
CA SER A 62 -4.73 9.68 -22.33
C SER A 62 -5.21 10.68 -21.29
N MET A 63 -4.53 10.78 -20.15
CA MET A 63 -4.85 11.77 -19.10
C MET A 63 -4.68 13.20 -19.62
N LEU A 64 -3.56 13.51 -20.29
CA LEU A 64 -3.32 14.84 -20.88
C LEU A 64 -4.36 15.20 -21.94
N ALA A 65 -4.74 14.27 -22.81
CA ALA A 65 -5.77 14.49 -23.81
C ALA A 65 -7.15 14.79 -23.19
N LYS A 66 -7.51 14.09 -22.11
CA LYS A 66 -8.76 14.35 -21.37
C LYS A 66 -8.72 15.68 -20.65
N ALA A 67 -7.59 16.07 -20.08
CA ALA A 67 -7.42 17.30 -19.33
C ALA A 67 -7.49 18.54 -20.25
N ALA A 68 -7.07 18.43 -21.50
CA ALA A 68 -6.95 19.53 -22.47
C ALA A 68 -6.17 20.74 -21.92
N VAL A 69 -5.14 20.49 -21.09
CA VAL A 69 -4.25 21.50 -20.53
C VAL A 69 -2.94 21.60 -21.31
N ASP A 70 -2.31 22.77 -21.30
CA ASP A 70 -0.96 22.93 -21.85
C ASP A 70 0.05 22.18 -20.94
N PRO A 71 0.82 21.19 -21.45
CA PRO A 71 1.81 20.48 -20.65
C PRO A 71 2.89 21.37 -20.01
N SER A 72 3.10 22.59 -20.55
CA SER A 72 4.03 23.56 -19.95
C SER A 72 3.57 24.10 -18.59
N ARG A 73 2.31 23.87 -18.21
CA ARG A 73 1.73 24.25 -16.92
C ARG A 73 1.87 23.17 -15.85
N ILE A 74 2.45 22.01 -16.18
CA ILE A 74 2.73 20.95 -15.21
C ILE A 74 3.99 21.33 -14.44
N ALA A 75 3.84 21.61 -13.14
CA ALA A 75 4.91 22.04 -12.27
C ALA A 75 5.82 20.88 -11.85
N GLY A 76 5.28 19.66 -11.71
CA GLY A 76 6.04 18.49 -11.31
C GLY A 76 5.26 17.19 -11.39
N ILE A 77 6.00 16.09 -11.33
CA ILE A 77 5.51 14.71 -11.37
C ILE A 77 6.02 13.97 -10.15
N GLY A 78 5.13 13.38 -9.39
CA GLY A 78 5.43 12.43 -8.33
C GLY A 78 4.84 11.05 -8.65
N MET A 79 5.42 10.02 -8.05
CA MET A 79 4.94 8.66 -8.25
C MET A 79 5.12 7.79 -7.03
N CYS A 80 4.27 6.78 -6.93
CA CYS A 80 4.39 5.69 -5.98
C CYS A 80 4.19 4.33 -6.67
N SER A 81 4.54 3.28 -5.99
CA SER A 81 4.13 1.92 -6.32
C SER A 81 4.12 1.04 -5.08
N PHE A 82 3.59 -0.18 -5.24
CA PHE A 82 3.89 -1.23 -4.27
C PHE A 82 5.40 -1.37 -4.09
N GLY A 83 5.83 -1.72 -2.88
CA GLY A 83 7.22 -2.06 -2.58
C GLY A 83 7.56 -3.48 -3.01
N ASN A 84 8.83 -3.85 -2.82
CA ASN A 84 9.31 -5.20 -3.10
C ASN A 84 9.28 -5.58 -4.59
N GLY A 85 9.49 -6.85 -4.90
CA GLY A 85 9.70 -7.25 -6.30
C GLY A 85 11.04 -6.77 -6.84
N LEU A 86 11.23 -6.85 -8.16
CA LEU A 86 12.52 -6.49 -8.76
C LEU A 86 12.40 -6.29 -10.27
N ILE A 87 13.11 -5.30 -10.80
CA ILE A 87 13.43 -5.14 -12.22
C ILE A 87 14.94 -5.16 -12.36
N ILE A 88 15.44 -6.02 -13.25
CA ILE A 88 16.86 -6.20 -13.52
C ILE A 88 17.19 -5.61 -14.89
N LEU A 89 18.18 -4.71 -14.94
CA LEU A 89 18.65 -4.06 -16.16
C LEU A 89 20.10 -4.47 -16.46
N ASP A 90 20.47 -4.47 -17.75
CA ASP A 90 21.86 -4.51 -18.15
C ASP A 90 22.53 -3.14 -18.06
N ARG A 91 23.81 -3.06 -18.47
CA ARG A 91 24.59 -1.81 -18.45
C ARG A 91 24.08 -0.76 -19.43
N ASP A 92 23.29 -1.15 -20.43
CA ASP A 92 22.65 -0.26 -21.39
C ASP A 92 21.25 0.20 -20.91
N GLY A 93 20.82 -0.22 -19.71
CA GLY A 93 19.52 0.11 -19.12
C GLY A 93 18.34 -0.65 -19.71
N LYS A 94 18.60 -1.78 -20.39
CA LYS A 94 17.55 -2.66 -20.92
C LYS A 94 17.21 -3.76 -19.92
N SER A 95 15.95 -4.10 -19.85
CA SER A 95 15.51 -5.25 -19.05
C SER A 95 16.06 -6.56 -19.62
N ILE A 96 16.67 -7.38 -18.75
CA ILE A 96 17.26 -8.68 -19.12
C ILE A 96 16.47 -9.87 -18.55
N ALA A 97 15.40 -9.59 -17.81
CA ALA A 97 14.47 -10.57 -17.29
C ALA A 97 13.08 -9.93 -17.15
N PRO A 98 11.99 -10.74 -17.12
CA PRO A 98 10.69 -10.23 -16.69
C PRO A 98 10.78 -9.56 -15.31
N GLY A 99 10.04 -8.48 -15.11
CA GLY A 99 9.91 -7.87 -13.80
C GLY A 99 9.21 -8.83 -12.83
N VAL A 100 9.61 -8.79 -11.57
CA VAL A 100 9.11 -9.68 -10.51
C VAL A 100 8.20 -8.88 -9.59
N PHE A 101 6.99 -9.39 -9.32
CA PHE A 101 6.07 -8.79 -8.35
C PHE A 101 6.44 -9.12 -6.91
N SER A 102 5.94 -8.32 -5.97
CA SER A 102 6.09 -8.54 -4.52
C SER A 102 5.44 -9.84 -4.01
N GLN A 103 4.46 -10.38 -4.74
CA GLN A 103 3.80 -11.66 -4.42
C GLN A 103 4.55 -12.89 -4.95
N ASP A 104 5.70 -12.71 -5.56
CA ASP A 104 6.51 -13.82 -6.09
C ASP A 104 7.15 -14.63 -4.95
N TYR A 105 7.06 -15.95 -5.02
CA TYR A 105 7.57 -16.87 -4.01
C TYR A 105 8.78 -17.68 -4.47
N ARG A 106 9.37 -17.36 -5.65
CA ARG A 106 10.51 -18.12 -6.19
C ARG A 106 11.68 -18.25 -5.23
N ALA A 107 11.90 -17.22 -4.41
CA ALA A 107 13.01 -17.20 -3.45
C ALA A 107 12.67 -17.77 -2.07
N ASN A 108 11.53 -18.49 -1.91
CA ASN A 108 11.14 -19.03 -0.62
C ASN A 108 12.20 -20.00 -0.05
N THR A 109 12.81 -20.84 -0.90
CA THR A 109 13.89 -21.76 -0.49
C THR A 109 15.14 -21.02 -0.04
N ILE A 110 15.40 -19.82 -0.55
CA ILE A 110 16.50 -18.93 -0.13
C ILE A 110 16.23 -18.42 1.28
N VAL A 111 15.03 -17.91 1.55
CA VAL A 111 14.64 -17.43 2.90
C VAL A 111 14.70 -18.57 3.92
N GLU A 112 14.21 -19.76 3.57
CA GLU A 112 14.36 -20.95 4.43
C GLU A 112 15.84 -21.36 4.62
N GLY A 113 16.70 -21.07 3.64
CA GLY A 113 18.16 -21.21 3.75
C GLY A 113 18.71 -20.29 4.82
N TYR A 114 18.40 -19.01 4.80
CA TYR A 114 18.82 -18.02 5.80
C TYR A 114 18.40 -18.40 7.23
N LYS A 115 17.18 -18.96 7.40
CA LYS A 115 16.72 -19.48 8.69
C LYS A 115 17.58 -20.62 9.20
N ARG A 116 17.88 -21.61 8.33
CA ARG A 116 18.71 -22.76 8.69
C ARG A 116 20.16 -22.41 8.99
N GLU A 117 20.71 -21.42 8.28
CA GLU A 117 22.09 -20.94 8.43
C GLU A 117 22.26 -19.96 9.59
N GLY A 118 21.15 -19.46 10.16
CA GLY A 118 21.14 -18.54 11.31
C GLY A 118 21.36 -17.06 10.92
N SER A 119 21.36 -16.72 9.63
CA SER A 119 21.49 -15.32 9.17
C SER A 119 20.16 -14.55 9.18
N PHE A 120 19.03 -15.24 9.20
CA PHE A 120 17.68 -14.64 9.12
C PHE A 120 17.42 -13.60 10.21
N ASP A 121 17.75 -13.91 11.47
CA ASP A 121 17.51 -12.99 12.59
C ASP A 121 18.39 -11.75 12.49
N ARG A 122 19.64 -11.90 12.02
CA ARG A 122 20.53 -10.77 11.81
C ARG A 122 20.06 -9.88 10.66
N ILE A 123 19.56 -10.46 9.56
CA ILE A 123 18.95 -9.71 8.47
C ILE A 123 17.76 -8.91 9.00
N ASN A 124 16.84 -9.56 9.71
CA ASN A 124 15.67 -8.91 10.30
C ASN A 124 16.03 -7.78 11.29
N ASP A 125 17.13 -7.95 12.03
CA ASP A 125 17.62 -6.89 12.90
C ASP A 125 18.15 -5.67 12.12
N ILE A 126 18.76 -5.85 10.96
CA ILE A 126 19.24 -4.73 10.13
C ILE A 126 18.06 -4.02 9.46
N ILE A 127 17.16 -4.77 8.82
CA ILE A 127 16.01 -4.23 8.10
C ILE A 127 14.85 -3.80 9.02
N LYS A 128 14.93 -4.12 10.32
CA LYS A 128 13.89 -3.85 11.34
C LYS A 128 12.49 -4.31 10.90
N GLY A 129 12.45 -5.46 10.23
CA GLY A 129 11.26 -6.07 9.66
C GLY A 129 11.38 -7.58 9.61
N THR A 130 10.51 -8.24 8.89
CA THR A 130 10.54 -9.69 8.67
C THR A 130 10.74 -9.99 7.20
N LEU A 131 11.91 -10.52 6.87
CA LEU A 131 12.29 -10.88 5.50
C LEU A 131 11.35 -11.93 4.91
N TYR A 132 10.94 -11.74 3.66
CA TYR A 132 10.17 -12.72 2.91
C TYR A 132 10.63 -12.87 1.45
N ALA A 133 10.10 -13.87 0.73
CA ALA A 133 10.61 -14.29 -0.57
C ALA A 133 10.44 -13.25 -1.69
N GLY A 134 9.45 -12.35 -1.58
CA GLY A 134 9.15 -11.34 -2.61
C GLY A 134 10.04 -10.09 -2.52
N GLU A 135 11.02 -10.04 -1.63
CA GLU A 135 11.93 -8.92 -1.49
C GLU A 135 13.15 -9.01 -2.41
N PRO A 136 13.72 -7.87 -2.83
CA PRO A 136 14.81 -7.82 -3.80
C PRO A 136 16.03 -8.67 -3.44
N GLY A 137 16.47 -8.65 -2.17
CA GLY A 137 17.63 -9.40 -1.72
C GLY A 137 17.53 -10.91 -1.98
N PRO A 138 16.51 -11.62 -1.46
CA PRO A 138 16.25 -13.03 -1.77
C PRO A 138 16.04 -13.31 -3.26
N ILE A 139 15.34 -12.42 -4.01
CA ILE A 139 15.13 -12.58 -5.45
C ILE A 139 16.48 -12.51 -6.20
N LEU A 140 17.35 -11.55 -5.89
CA LEU A 140 18.69 -11.42 -6.47
C LEU A 140 19.54 -12.65 -6.18
N ARG A 141 19.49 -13.18 -4.95
CA ARG A 141 20.18 -14.42 -4.59
C ARG A 141 19.64 -15.60 -5.38
N TRP A 142 18.32 -15.68 -5.60
CA TRP A 142 17.72 -16.68 -6.46
C TRP A 142 18.25 -16.60 -7.91
N PHE A 143 18.35 -15.38 -8.48
CA PHE A 143 18.93 -15.20 -9.81
C PHE A 143 20.38 -15.65 -9.86
N LYS A 144 21.18 -15.32 -8.84
CA LYS A 144 22.58 -15.76 -8.72
C LYS A 144 22.69 -17.29 -8.77
N ASP A 145 21.85 -17.99 -8.00
CA ASP A 145 21.91 -19.43 -7.84
C ASP A 145 21.26 -20.19 -9.00
N GLN A 146 20.18 -19.70 -9.60
CA GLN A 146 19.36 -20.40 -10.57
C GLN A 146 19.48 -19.87 -12.01
N LYS A 147 19.95 -18.65 -12.18
CA LYS A 147 20.08 -17.97 -13.48
C LYS A 147 21.38 -17.15 -13.56
N PRO A 148 22.56 -17.80 -13.34
CA PRO A 148 23.84 -17.09 -13.30
C PRO A 148 24.11 -16.32 -14.61
N GLU A 149 23.65 -16.83 -15.77
CA GLU A 149 23.78 -16.17 -17.07
C GLU A 149 23.02 -14.85 -17.20
N VAL A 150 21.99 -14.66 -16.37
CA VAL A 150 21.26 -13.38 -16.24
C VAL A 150 21.96 -12.51 -15.19
N TYR A 151 22.27 -13.10 -14.04
CA TYR A 151 22.87 -12.41 -12.91
C TYR A 151 24.20 -11.71 -13.27
N GLU A 152 25.08 -12.36 -14.03
CA GLU A 152 26.37 -11.83 -14.49
C GLU A 152 26.24 -10.61 -15.44
N LYS A 153 25.05 -10.41 -16.03
CA LYS A 153 24.78 -9.29 -16.93
C LYS A 153 24.14 -8.10 -16.22
N ILE A 154 23.92 -8.19 -14.92
CA ILE A 154 23.31 -7.09 -14.15
C ILE A 154 24.17 -5.84 -14.28
N GLY A 155 23.57 -4.77 -14.74
CA GLY A 155 24.12 -3.42 -14.79
C GLY A 155 23.35 -2.45 -13.88
N GLY A 156 22.17 -2.85 -13.38
CA GLY A 156 21.36 -2.08 -12.46
C GLY A 156 20.14 -2.82 -11.96
N ILE A 157 19.67 -2.45 -10.78
CA ILE A 157 18.43 -2.96 -10.19
C ILE A 157 17.51 -1.80 -9.81
N LEU A 158 16.23 -1.93 -10.09
CA LEU A 158 15.20 -0.93 -9.77
C LEU A 158 13.96 -1.64 -9.24
N LEU A 159 13.16 -0.90 -8.48
CA LEU A 159 11.79 -1.30 -8.17
C LEU A 159 10.84 -0.71 -9.22
N PHE A 160 9.56 -1.04 -9.08
CA PHE A 160 8.55 -0.72 -10.09
C PHE A 160 8.47 0.78 -10.43
N LYS A 161 8.29 1.67 -9.41
CA LYS A 161 8.23 3.11 -9.66
C LYS A 161 9.57 3.69 -10.13
N ASP A 162 10.69 3.13 -9.62
CA ASP A 162 12.03 3.62 -9.97
C ASP A 162 12.32 3.41 -11.45
N TYR A 163 11.84 2.29 -12.01
CA TYR A 163 11.91 2.05 -13.46
C TYR A 163 11.07 3.07 -14.24
N LEU A 164 9.86 3.42 -13.78
CA LEU A 164 9.05 4.45 -14.44
C LEU A 164 9.73 5.83 -14.37
N MET A 165 10.34 6.15 -13.23
CA MET A 165 11.12 7.36 -13.02
C MET A 165 12.37 7.39 -13.94
N TYR A 166 13.09 6.28 -14.02
CA TYR A 166 14.22 6.11 -14.94
C TYR A 166 13.80 6.32 -16.40
N ARG A 167 12.65 5.79 -16.82
CA ARG A 167 12.12 5.96 -18.19
C ARG A 167 11.74 7.41 -18.50
N LEU A 168 11.27 8.15 -17.51
CA LEU A 168 10.96 9.59 -17.65
C LEU A 168 12.21 10.46 -17.71
N THR A 169 13.21 10.16 -16.88
CA THR A 169 14.32 11.08 -16.59
C THR A 169 15.68 10.65 -17.15
N GLY A 170 15.86 9.36 -17.40
CA GLY A 170 17.16 8.76 -17.69
C GLY A 170 18.07 8.64 -16.45
N VAL A 171 17.61 9.03 -15.25
CA VAL A 171 18.39 8.97 -14.02
C VAL A 171 18.14 7.67 -13.29
N PHE A 172 19.21 6.98 -12.91
CA PHE A 172 19.18 5.71 -12.19
C PHE A 172 19.19 5.98 -10.69
N ALA A 173 17.98 6.16 -10.12
CA ALA A 173 17.78 6.55 -8.71
C ALA A 173 16.59 5.82 -8.09
N THR A 174 16.56 5.84 -6.76
CA THR A 174 15.46 5.37 -5.91
C THR A 174 15.26 6.31 -4.72
N ASP A 175 14.35 6.00 -3.82
CA ASP A 175 14.19 6.72 -2.55
C ASP A 175 14.33 5.80 -1.33
N ALA A 176 14.65 6.43 -0.20
CA ALA A 176 14.88 5.72 1.05
C ALA A 176 13.63 4.99 1.57
N ASN A 177 12.43 5.53 1.34
CA ASN A 177 11.19 4.92 1.82
C ASN A 177 10.93 3.58 1.13
N ILE A 178 10.96 3.54 -0.21
CA ILE A 178 10.65 2.30 -0.93
C ILE A 178 11.77 1.26 -0.79
N PHE A 179 13.05 1.64 -0.82
CA PHE A 179 14.16 0.70 -0.65
C PHE A 179 14.29 0.22 0.81
N GLY A 180 14.04 1.09 1.78
CA GLY A 180 13.97 0.70 3.19
C GLY A 180 12.82 -0.26 3.48
N GLY A 181 11.63 0.03 2.95
CA GLY A 181 10.46 -0.85 3.04
C GLY A 181 10.56 -2.13 2.21
N SER A 182 11.59 -2.24 1.34
CA SER A 182 11.87 -3.42 0.51
C SER A 182 13.14 -4.16 0.96
N ALA A 183 13.53 -4.02 2.24
CA ALA A 183 14.64 -4.74 2.85
C ALA A 183 16.00 -4.58 2.15
N MET A 184 16.26 -3.42 1.55
CA MET A 184 17.53 -3.13 0.87
C MET A 184 18.42 -2.14 1.61
N LEU A 185 17.96 -1.57 2.73
CA LEU A 185 18.70 -0.63 3.55
C LEU A 185 18.90 -1.15 4.97
N ASP A 186 19.94 -0.70 5.64
CA ASP A 186 20.00 -0.68 7.10
C ASP A 186 19.06 0.43 7.58
N LEU A 187 17.99 0.05 8.24
CA LEU A 187 16.96 1.00 8.65
C LEU A 187 17.44 1.96 9.73
N THR A 188 18.47 1.60 10.49
CA THR A 188 19.03 2.46 11.53
C THR A 188 19.79 3.65 10.94
N THR A 189 20.53 3.42 9.86
CA THR A 189 21.29 4.46 9.14
C THR A 189 20.50 5.09 8.01
N THR A 190 19.47 4.41 7.54
CA THR A 190 18.69 4.76 6.33
C THR A 190 19.61 4.83 5.10
N ASP A 191 20.52 3.85 4.98
CA ASP A 191 21.51 3.80 3.90
C ASP A 191 21.80 2.35 3.50
N TYR A 192 22.48 2.16 2.38
CA TYR A 192 22.96 0.87 1.93
C TYR A 192 23.90 0.22 2.97
N SER A 193 23.85 -1.09 3.08
CA SER A 193 24.64 -1.86 4.04
C SER A 193 25.39 -2.98 3.34
N THR A 194 26.72 -2.88 3.29
CA THR A 194 27.58 -3.97 2.82
C THR A 194 27.41 -5.24 3.66
N GLU A 195 27.14 -5.12 4.98
CA GLU A 195 26.81 -6.27 5.82
C GLU A 195 25.55 -6.97 5.33
N LEU A 196 24.49 -6.23 5.01
CA LEU A 196 23.23 -6.78 4.52
C LEU A 196 23.42 -7.51 3.18
N LEU A 197 24.15 -6.92 2.24
CA LEU A 197 24.47 -7.56 0.96
C LEU A 197 25.28 -8.85 1.14
N ASN A 198 26.23 -8.87 2.09
CA ASN A 198 26.98 -10.09 2.44
C ASN A 198 26.07 -11.17 3.03
N LEU A 199 25.14 -10.80 3.91
CA LEU A 199 24.18 -11.74 4.50
C LEU A 199 23.23 -12.32 3.42
N TYR A 200 22.84 -11.54 2.44
CA TYR A 200 22.10 -12.01 1.26
C TYR A 200 22.97 -12.90 0.34
N GLY A 201 24.31 -12.84 0.46
CA GLY A 201 25.26 -13.53 -0.40
C GLY A 201 25.39 -12.91 -1.80
N ILE A 202 25.17 -11.61 -1.91
CA ILE A 202 25.20 -10.83 -3.15
C ILE A 202 26.04 -9.53 -3.04
N PRO A 203 27.24 -9.54 -2.40
CA PRO A 203 28.03 -8.32 -2.20
C PRO A 203 28.42 -7.63 -3.52
N GLU A 204 28.54 -8.36 -4.61
CA GLU A 204 28.87 -7.87 -5.94
C GLU A 204 27.80 -6.98 -6.58
N ILE A 205 26.60 -6.91 -5.99
CA ILE A 205 25.51 -6.03 -6.47
C ILE A 205 25.72 -4.56 -6.05
N GLU A 206 26.55 -4.29 -5.05
CA GLU A 206 26.77 -2.93 -4.53
C GLU A 206 27.03 -1.87 -5.62
N PRO A 207 27.87 -2.09 -6.66
CA PRO A 207 28.11 -1.10 -7.72
C PRO A 207 26.90 -0.87 -8.65
N PHE A 208 25.86 -1.69 -8.56
CA PHE A 208 24.67 -1.66 -9.42
C PHE A 208 23.42 -1.16 -8.67
N LEU A 209 23.59 -0.70 -7.42
CA LEU A 209 22.53 -0.06 -6.65
C LEU A 209 22.26 1.34 -7.20
N PRO A 210 20.98 1.80 -7.24
CA PRO A 210 20.64 3.13 -7.71
C PRO A 210 21.09 4.22 -6.71
N GLU A 211 21.22 5.47 -7.19
CA GLU A 211 21.43 6.61 -6.31
C GLU A 211 20.26 6.76 -5.34
N LEU A 212 20.55 6.90 -4.05
CA LEU A 212 19.56 6.95 -2.99
C LEU A 212 19.14 8.39 -2.68
N ALA A 213 17.92 8.77 -3.06
CA ALA A 213 17.30 9.99 -2.56
C ALA A 213 16.81 9.80 -1.12
N THR A 214 17.20 10.69 -0.23
CA THR A 214 16.87 10.61 1.21
C THR A 214 15.51 11.21 1.55
N GLU A 215 14.92 11.98 0.64
CA GLU A 215 13.60 12.61 0.80
C GLU A 215 12.74 12.31 -0.42
N SER A 216 11.49 11.96 -0.19
CA SER A 216 10.52 11.65 -1.25
C SER A 216 10.26 12.83 -2.20
N SER A 217 10.38 14.07 -1.71
CA SER A 217 10.22 15.32 -2.47
C SER A 217 11.45 15.75 -3.25
N GLN A 218 12.60 15.09 -3.07
CA GLN A 218 13.83 15.43 -3.79
C GLN A 218 13.62 15.30 -5.31
N ILE A 219 13.95 16.36 -6.06
CA ILE A 219 13.95 16.27 -7.53
C ILE A 219 15.14 15.41 -7.95
N VAL A 220 14.86 14.24 -8.54
CA VAL A 220 15.88 13.30 -9.01
C VAL A 220 16.22 13.48 -10.48
N GLY A 221 15.34 14.13 -11.24
CA GLY A 221 15.57 14.36 -12.66
C GLY A 221 14.48 15.19 -13.31
N ARG A 222 14.55 15.27 -14.63
CA ARG A 222 13.57 16.00 -15.45
C ARG A 222 13.16 15.15 -16.64
N VAL A 223 11.96 15.32 -17.13
CA VAL A 223 11.46 14.65 -18.34
C VAL A 223 12.41 14.92 -19.50
N THR A 224 12.92 13.85 -20.12
CA THR A 224 13.80 13.91 -21.30
C THR A 224 13.00 14.20 -22.57
N GLU A 225 13.66 14.61 -23.65
CA GLU A 225 13.03 14.77 -24.98
C GLU A 225 12.36 13.47 -25.42
N LYS A 226 13.05 12.33 -25.27
CA LYS A 226 12.51 11.00 -25.62
C LYS A 226 11.23 10.69 -24.84
N ALA A 227 11.23 10.90 -23.51
CA ALA A 227 10.06 10.66 -22.69
C ALA A 227 8.92 11.63 -23.04
N ALA A 228 9.23 12.87 -23.40
CA ALA A 228 8.26 13.86 -23.84
C ALA A 228 7.55 13.42 -25.13
N ASP A 229 8.29 12.93 -26.12
CA ASP A 229 7.74 12.39 -27.38
C ASP A 229 6.82 11.18 -27.10
N GLU A 230 7.21 10.32 -26.16
CA GLU A 230 6.47 9.12 -25.78
C GLU A 230 5.23 9.40 -24.92
N THR A 231 5.18 10.51 -24.18
CA THR A 231 4.11 10.80 -23.17
C THR A 231 3.26 12.04 -23.49
N GLY A 232 3.75 12.95 -24.33
CA GLY A 232 3.15 14.28 -24.55
C GLY A 232 3.45 15.29 -23.43
N LEU A 233 4.29 14.94 -22.47
CA LEU A 233 4.78 15.87 -21.45
C LEU A 233 5.75 16.90 -22.06
N LYS A 234 6.02 17.99 -21.34
CA LYS A 234 7.03 18.94 -21.74
C LYS A 234 8.42 18.49 -21.27
N PRO A 235 9.46 18.50 -22.15
CA PRO A 235 10.83 18.29 -21.72
C PRO A 235 11.21 19.26 -20.60
N GLY A 236 11.98 18.77 -19.61
CA GLY A 236 12.40 19.58 -18.48
C GLY A 236 11.42 19.65 -17.32
N THR A 237 10.20 19.05 -17.41
CA THR A 237 9.29 18.94 -16.27
C THR A 237 9.96 18.16 -15.13
N PRO A 238 10.02 18.71 -13.89
CA PRO A 238 10.66 18.05 -12.75
C PRO A 238 9.95 16.76 -12.36
N VAL A 239 10.75 15.75 -11.96
CA VAL A 239 10.29 14.46 -11.42
C VAL A 239 10.93 14.27 -10.05
N VAL A 240 10.11 14.04 -9.02
CA VAL A 240 10.60 13.78 -7.67
C VAL A 240 10.81 12.29 -7.42
N ALA A 241 11.57 11.96 -6.39
CA ALA A 241 11.92 10.58 -6.02
C ALA A 241 10.71 9.69 -5.75
N GLY A 242 9.65 10.26 -5.17
CA GLY A 242 8.44 9.53 -4.86
C GLY A 242 8.56 8.62 -3.63
N MET A 243 7.71 7.60 -3.52
CA MET A 243 7.64 6.78 -2.32
C MET A 243 6.87 5.47 -2.57
N MET A 244 6.78 4.61 -1.56
CA MET A 244 5.89 3.45 -1.55
C MET A 244 4.41 3.90 -1.47
N ASP A 245 3.52 3.12 -2.01
CA ASP A 245 2.07 3.40 -2.10
C ASP A 245 1.41 3.65 -0.73
N VAL A 246 1.83 2.93 0.32
CA VAL A 246 1.32 3.13 1.67
C VAL A 246 1.65 4.54 2.18
N LEU A 247 2.89 5.01 2.05
CA LEU A 247 3.25 6.38 2.42
C LEU A 247 2.54 7.41 1.56
N ALA A 248 2.37 7.14 0.25
CA ALA A 248 1.62 8.02 -0.64
C ALA A 248 0.15 8.16 -0.21
N CYS A 249 -0.49 7.08 0.25
CA CYS A 249 -1.83 7.12 0.81
C CYS A 249 -1.89 7.97 2.10
N LEU A 250 -0.92 7.84 2.99
CA LEU A 250 -0.84 8.67 4.20
C LEU A 250 -0.69 10.16 3.85
N VAL A 251 0.22 10.49 2.93
CA VAL A 251 0.43 11.87 2.45
C VAL A 251 -0.83 12.41 1.78
N GLY A 252 -1.44 11.65 0.88
CA GLY A 252 -2.66 12.05 0.18
C GLY A 252 -3.89 12.17 1.11
N ALA A 253 -3.86 11.47 2.23
CA ALA A 253 -4.84 11.63 3.30
C ALA A 253 -4.55 12.85 4.20
N GLY A 254 -3.42 13.54 4.03
CA GLY A 254 -3.01 14.63 4.91
C GLY A 254 -2.76 14.18 6.34
N ALA A 255 -2.32 12.93 6.54
CA ALA A 255 -2.20 12.30 7.85
C ALA A 255 -0.77 12.38 8.41
N THR A 256 -0.07 13.47 8.16
CA THR A 256 1.33 13.64 8.61
C THR A 256 1.46 14.34 9.95
N ALA A 257 0.36 14.82 10.56
CA ALA A 257 0.41 15.38 11.90
C ALA A 257 0.43 14.27 12.95
N ASP A 258 1.13 14.52 14.05
CA ASP A 258 1.19 13.64 15.21
C ASP A 258 -0.23 13.36 15.76
N GLY A 259 -0.51 12.11 16.09
CA GLY A 259 -1.82 11.68 16.58
C GLY A 259 -2.81 11.25 15.49
N ILE A 260 -2.45 11.33 14.21
CA ILE A 260 -3.28 10.80 13.12
C ILE A 260 -2.79 9.40 12.74
N VAL A 261 -3.71 8.44 12.72
CA VAL A 261 -3.49 7.10 12.17
C VAL A 261 -4.24 6.99 10.85
N THR A 262 -3.56 6.60 9.80
CA THR A 262 -4.23 6.25 8.54
C THR A 262 -4.66 4.79 8.58
N ALA A 263 -5.94 4.53 8.33
CA ALA A 263 -6.49 3.19 8.15
C ALA A 263 -6.88 3.00 6.68
N VAL A 264 -6.10 2.20 5.95
CA VAL A 264 -6.41 1.86 4.56
C VAL A 264 -7.26 0.60 4.56
N ALA A 265 -8.57 0.78 4.42
CA ALA A 265 -9.54 -0.30 4.31
C ALA A 265 -9.81 -0.60 2.82
N GLY A 266 -8.74 -1.04 2.14
CA GLY A 266 -8.74 -1.54 0.77
C GLY A 266 -8.77 -3.07 0.76
N THR A 267 -8.11 -3.71 -0.21
CA THR A 267 -7.92 -5.18 -0.22
C THR A 267 -7.22 -5.63 1.07
N TRP A 268 -6.18 -4.89 1.47
CA TRP A 268 -5.45 -5.07 2.72
C TRP A 268 -6.03 -4.21 3.85
N CYS A 269 -5.84 -4.68 5.08
CA CYS A 269 -6.01 -3.93 6.31
C CYS A 269 -4.66 -3.31 6.66
N ILE A 270 -4.44 -2.04 6.35
CA ILE A 270 -3.18 -1.35 6.67
C ILE A 270 -3.51 -0.24 7.65
N ASN A 271 -2.77 -0.21 8.77
CA ASN A 271 -2.87 0.86 9.75
C ASN A 271 -1.46 1.40 9.95
N GLU A 272 -1.31 2.69 9.77
CA GLU A 272 -0.01 3.33 9.73
C GLU A 272 -0.02 4.70 10.41
N THR A 273 1.10 5.01 11.02
CA THR A 273 1.40 6.31 11.60
C THR A 273 2.89 6.56 11.52
N HIS A 274 3.33 7.78 11.76
CA HIS A 274 4.76 8.07 11.79
C HIS A 274 5.24 8.32 13.22
N SER A 275 6.52 8.09 13.46
CA SER A 275 7.19 8.42 14.71
C SER A 275 8.70 8.53 14.52
N THR A 276 9.40 9.03 15.52
CA THR A 276 10.87 9.05 15.57
C THR A 276 11.47 7.72 16.01
N ARG A 277 10.66 6.64 16.10
CA ARG A 277 11.08 5.35 16.63
C ARG A 277 10.75 4.22 15.68
N ILE A 278 11.64 3.25 15.62
CA ILE A 278 11.36 1.93 15.06
C ILE A 278 10.55 1.15 16.11
N ILE A 279 9.40 0.62 15.71
CA ILE A 279 8.48 -0.12 16.59
C ILE A 279 8.78 -1.61 16.46
N PRO A 280 9.31 -2.28 17.50
CA PRO A 280 9.51 -3.72 17.49
C PRO A 280 8.18 -4.46 17.34
N GLY A 281 8.13 -5.47 16.45
CA GLY A 281 6.92 -6.24 16.20
C GLY A 281 5.89 -5.57 15.29
N ALA A 282 6.15 -4.35 14.80
CA ALA A 282 5.36 -3.78 13.70
C ALA A 282 5.47 -4.67 12.45
N SER A 283 4.43 -4.72 11.64
CA SER A 283 4.45 -5.47 10.38
C SER A 283 5.52 -4.95 9.43
N ALA A 284 5.75 -3.64 9.42
CA ALA A 284 6.88 -3.00 8.77
C ALA A 284 7.21 -1.66 9.46
N ASN A 285 8.50 -1.32 9.40
CA ASN A 285 9.00 0.01 9.64
C ASN A 285 9.72 0.47 8.37
N MET A 286 9.53 1.72 7.96
CA MET A 286 10.13 2.27 6.75
C MET A 286 10.61 3.69 7.03
N PRO A 287 11.63 4.21 6.34
CA PRO A 287 11.93 5.63 6.38
C PRO A 287 10.70 6.47 6.03
N TYR A 288 10.52 7.58 6.73
CA TYR A 288 9.41 8.51 6.48
C TYR A 288 9.84 9.64 5.53
N LEU A 289 9.02 10.68 5.41
CA LEU A 289 9.30 11.85 4.57
C LEU A 289 10.55 12.63 4.99
N THR A 290 10.87 12.60 6.27
CA THR A 290 11.99 13.30 6.89
C THR A 290 12.98 12.29 7.46
N LYS A 291 14.28 12.52 7.24
CA LYS A 291 15.34 11.66 7.79
C LYS A 291 15.27 11.58 9.32
N GLY A 292 15.33 10.38 9.86
CA GLY A 292 15.25 10.10 11.30
C GLY A 292 13.82 9.88 11.82
N GLU A 293 12.84 9.93 10.94
CA GLU A 293 11.46 9.52 11.20
C GLU A 293 11.11 8.25 10.43
N TYR A 294 10.16 7.49 10.96
CA TYR A 294 9.77 6.20 10.42
C TYR A 294 8.26 6.12 10.25
N LEU A 295 7.83 5.56 9.14
CA LEU A 295 6.47 5.07 8.96
C LEU A 295 6.38 3.72 9.67
N ASN A 296 5.50 3.62 10.65
CA ASN A 296 5.25 2.41 11.42
C ASN A 296 3.93 1.80 10.97
N CYS A 297 3.96 0.58 10.46
CA CYS A 297 2.81 -0.09 9.88
C CYS A 297 2.45 -1.35 10.65
N ALA A 298 1.14 -1.55 10.86
CA ALA A 298 0.56 -2.82 11.28
C ALA A 298 -0.50 -3.22 10.26
N PHE A 299 -0.31 -4.36 9.59
CA PHE A 299 -1.17 -4.75 8.48
C PHE A 299 -1.40 -6.26 8.35
N THR A 300 -2.44 -6.61 7.62
CA THR A 300 -2.79 -7.98 7.21
C THR A 300 -3.63 -7.95 5.93
N GLY A 301 -3.73 -9.07 5.22
CA GLY A 301 -4.63 -9.22 4.05
C GLY A 301 -6.13 -9.29 4.39
N ALA A 302 -6.53 -8.84 5.57
CA ALA A 302 -7.83 -9.11 6.18
C ALA A 302 -8.78 -7.90 6.22
N SER A 303 -8.97 -7.16 5.12
CA SER A 303 -9.93 -6.05 5.05
C SER A 303 -10.91 -6.24 3.88
N GLY A 304 -10.90 -5.38 2.90
CA GLY A 304 -11.80 -5.43 1.74
C GLY A 304 -11.77 -6.74 0.96
N SER A 305 -10.68 -7.51 1.02
CA SER A 305 -10.63 -8.88 0.49
C SER A 305 -11.71 -9.79 1.08
N ASN A 306 -12.05 -9.64 2.36
CA ASN A 306 -13.15 -10.37 3.00
C ASN A 306 -14.51 -9.92 2.47
N TYR A 307 -14.68 -8.62 2.28
CA TYR A 307 -15.91 -8.05 1.73
C TYR A 307 -16.12 -8.50 0.27
N GLU A 308 -15.07 -8.45 -0.55
CA GLU A 308 -15.11 -8.93 -1.94
C GLU A 308 -15.41 -10.43 -2.02
N TRP A 309 -14.75 -11.25 -1.18
CA TRP A 309 -15.03 -12.67 -1.07
C TRP A 309 -16.49 -12.95 -0.69
N PHE A 310 -17.00 -12.28 0.34
CA PHE A 310 -18.39 -12.42 0.79
C PHE A 310 -19.37 -12.07 -0.32
N CYS A 311 -19.09 -11.00 -1.01
CA CYS A 311 -19.84 -10.54 -2.15
C CYS A 311 -19.89 -11.56 -3.30
N LYS A 312 -18.76 -12.19 -3.57
CA LYS A 312 -18.62 -13.20 -4.62
C LYS A 312 -19.27 -14.54 -4.23
N ALA A 313 -19.02 -14.99 -3.02
CA ALA A 313 -19.41 -16.31 -2.56
C ALA A 313 -20.86 -16.36 -2.03
N MET A 314 -21.33 -15.29 -1.37
CA MET A 314 -22.62 -15.26 -0.65
C MET A 314 -23.57 -14.16 -1.15
N GLY A 315 -23.15 -13.28 -2.05
CA GLY A 315 -23.87 -12.08 -2.48
C GLY A 315 -25.12 -12.29 -3.36
N GLY A 316 -25.61 -13.51 -3.53
CA GLY A 316 -26.76 -13.81 -4.42
C GLY A 316 -28.02 -13.05 -4.06
N GLU A 317 -28.37 -12.97 -2.77
CA GLU A 317 -29.56 -12.25 -2.29
C GLU A 317 -29.44 -10.74 -2.53
N ALA A 318 -28.32 -10.14 -2.14
CA ALA A 318 -28.10 -8.70 -2.34
C ALA A 318 -28.06 -8.32 -3.83
N LYS A 319 -27.49 -9.17 -4.70
CA LYS A 319 -27.51 -8.98 -6.15
C LYS A 319 -28.93 -9.01 -6.69
N PHE A 320 -29.72 -9.99 -6.28
CA PHE A 320 -31.12 -10.10 -6.69
C PHE A 320 -31.96 -8.88 -6.29
N ILE A 321 -31.75 -8.38 -5.06
CA ILE A 321 -32.42 -7.16 -4.58
C ILE A 321 -31.96 -5.96 -5.41
N ALA A 322 -30.67 -5.78 -5.63
CA ALA A 322 -30.10 -4.66 -6.40
C ALA A 322 -30.62 -4.65 -7.85
N GLU A 323 -30.70 -5.80 -8.52
CA GLU A 323 -31.27 -5.94 -9.86
C GLU A 323 -32.74 -5.50 -9.92
N LYS A 324 -33.53 -5.82 -8.89
CA LYS A 324 -34.94 -5.40 -8.81
C LYS A 324 -35.10 -3.89 -8.54
N GLN A 325 -34.22 -3.32 -7.75
CA GLN A 325 -34.29 -1.90 -7.35
C GLN A 325 -33.57 -0.97 -8.34
N GLY A 326 -32.75 -1.51 -9.25
CA GLY A 326 -31.95 -0.73 -10.19
C GLY A 326 -30.77 0.00 -9.55
N GLY A 327 -30.30 -0.48 -8.39
CA GLY A 327 -29.20 0.08 -7.60
C GLY A 327 -27.94 -0.75 -7.61
N SER A 328 -26.93 -0.28 -6.83
CA SER A 328 -25.70 -1.03 -6.57
C SER A 328 -25.92 -2.08 -5.49
N TYR A 329 -25.41 -3.27 -5.73
CA TYR A 329 -25.48 -4.32 -4.72
C TYR A 329 -24.68 -3.97 -3.42
N TYR A 330 -23.66 -3.12 -3.50
CA TYR A 330 -22.96 -2.59 -2.34
C TYR A 330 -23.84 -1.68 -1.48
N GLU A 331 -24.75 -0.92 -2.10
CA GLU A 331 -25.73 -0.10 -1.38
C GLU A 331 -26.71 -0.99 -0.62
N VAL A 332 -27.26 -2.03 -1.28
CA VAL A 332 -28.15 -3.00 -0.62
C VAL A 332 -27.45 -3.68 0.56
N LEU A 333 -26.19 -4.07 0.39
CA LEU A 333 -25.44 -4.73 1.46
C LEU A 333 -25.16 -3.77 2.63
N ASN A 334 -24.88 -2.50 2.36
CA ASN A 334 -24.75 -1.48 3.40
C ASN A 334 -26.07 -1.24 4.15
N GLU A 335 -27.21 -1.24 3.47
CA GLU A 335 -28.53 -1.15 4.09
C GLU A 335 -28.82 -2.34 5.00
N LEU A 336 -28.51 -3.56 4.54
CA LEU A 336 -28.62 -4.77 5.34
C LEU A 336 -27.74 -4.73 6.58
N ILE A 337 -26.47 -4.33 6.46
CA ILE A 337 -25.56 -4.13 7.60
C ILE A 337 -26.14 -3.13 8.59
N ALA A 338 -26.64 -1.98 8.11
CA ALA A 338 -27.21 -0.93 8.95
C ALA A 338 -28.50 -1.34 9.65
N SER A 339 -29.23 -2.34 9.13
CA SER A 339 -30.48 -2.82 9.70
C SER A 339 -30.32 -3.72 10.93
N VAL A 340 -29.10 -4.21 11.21
CA VAL A 340 -28.82 -5.15 12.30
C VAL A 340 -28.63 -4.38 13.61
N PRO A 341 -29.48 -4.59 14.64
CA PRO A 341 -29.23 -4.01 15.95
C PRO A 341 -28.00 -4.67 16.61
N ILE A 342 -27.08 -3.86 17.10
CA ILE A 342 -25.82 -4.33 17.69
C ILE A 342 -26.06 -5.30 18.86
N GLU A 343 -27.11 -5.02 19.68
CA GLU A 343 -27.43 -5.76 20.89
C GLU A 343 -27.93 -7.20 20.61
N THR A 344 -28.48 -7.42 19.43
CA THR A 344 -29.12 -8.69 19.07
C THR A 344 -28.22 -9.63 18.29
N SER A 345 -27.24 -9.10 17.55
CA SER A 345 -26.30 -9.91 16.76
C SER A 345 -25.40 -10.74 17.69
N LYS A 346 -25.36 -12.06 17.48
CA LYS A 346 -24.50 -13.00 18.20
C LYS A 346 -23.38 -13.53 17.29
N VAL A 347 -23.53 -13.38 15.98
CA VAL A 347 -22.57 -13.87 15.00
C VAL A 347 -21.26 -13.12 15.14
N MET A 348 -20.16 -13.85 15.05
CA MET A 348 -18.79 -13.29 15.02
C MET A 348 -18.06 -13.81 13.80
N TYR A 349 -17.15 -13.03 13.27
CA TYR A 349 -16.37 -13.36 12.10
C TYR A 349 -14.87 -13.11 12.31
N LEU A 350 -14.04 -14.11 12.00
CA LEU A 350 -12.59 -13.97 11.89
C LEU A 350 -12.22 -13.68 10.43
N PRO A 351 -11.63 -12.51 10.11
CA PRO A 351 -11.52 -12.01 8.73
C PRO A 351 -10.28 -12.50 7.98
N PHE A 352 -9.94 -13.78 8.03
CA PHE A 352 -8.69 -14.32 7.51
C PHE A 352 -8.84 -15.05 6.17
N VAL A 353 -9.58 -14.44 5.22
CA VAL A 353 -9.70 -14.96 3.84
C VAL A 353 -8.36 -14.98 3.14
N ALA A 354 -7.50 -13.98 3.39
CA ALA A 354 -6.19 -13.85 2.75
C ALA A 354 -5.14 -13.35 3.75
N GLN A 355 -3.94 -13.86 3.64
CA GLN A 355 -2.69 -13.44 4.31
C GLN A 355 -2.88 -12.95 5.76
N PRO A 356 -3.26 -13.82 6.69
CA PRO A 356 -3.48 -13.46 8.08
C PRO A 356 -2.16 -13.09 8.78
N SER A 357 -2.21 -12.07 9.67
CA SER A 357 -1.05 -11.67 10.49
C SER A 357 -0.98 -12.38 11.83
N VAL A 358 -2.09 -12.97 12.28
CA VAL A 358 -2.19 -13.58 13.61
C VAL A 358 -1.61 -14.99 13.67
N HIS A 359 -1.73 -15.77 12.59
CA HIS A 359 -1.18 -17.11 12.46
C HIS A 359 -1.12 -17.51 10.97
N PRO A 360 -0.04 -18.18 10.47
CA PRO A 360 0.11 -18.50 9.05
C PRO A 360 -1.00 -19.42 8.50
N ASN A 361 -1.56 -20.29 9.33
CA ASN A 361 -2.63 -21.22 8.95
C ASN A 361 -4.04 -20.67 9.22
N ALA A 362 -4.19 -19.44 9.73
CA ALA A 362 -5.51 -18.87 10.02
C ALA A 362 -6.36 -18.77 8.75
N LYS A 363 -7.64 -19.07 8.91
CA LYS A 363 -8.67 -18.99 7.85
C LYS A 363 -9.86 -18.19 8.36
N ALA A 364 -10.72 -17.77 7.44
CA ALA A 364 -11.94 -17.07 7.79
C ALA A 364 -12.98 -18.02 8.35
N GLU A 365 -13.55 -17.67 9.49
CA GLU A 365 -14.57 -18.46 10.17
C GLU A 365 -15.73 -17.57 10.66
N PHE A 366 -16.95 -18.09 10.56
CA PHE A 366 -18.13 -17.56 11.25
C PHE A 366 -18.44 -18.42 12.47
N PHE A 367 -18.76 -17.76 13.58
CA PHE A 367 -19.12 -18.40 14.85
C PHE A 367 -20.53 -18.00 15.26
N ASN A 368 -21.17 -18.85 16.07
CA ASN A 368 -22.51 -18.65 16.64
C ASN A 368 -23.63 -18.53 15.60
N ILE A 369 -23.50 -19.22 14.47
CA ILE A 369 -24.57 -19.37 13.49
C ILE A 369 -25.60 -20.37 14.03
N ASP A 370 -26.88 -19.99 14.01
CA ASP A 370 -28.01 -20.87 14.30
C ASP A 370 -29.06 -20.81 13.19
N GLN A 371 -30.16 -21.55 13.36
CA GLN A 371 -31.24 -21.64 12.36
C GLN A 371 -31.99 -20.32 12.11
N ASN A 372 -31.80 -19.31 12.95
CA ASN A 372 -32.46 -18.00 12.83
C ASN A 372 -31.50 -16.93 12.29
N THR A 373 -30.23 -17.28 12.10
CA THR A 373 -29.21 -16.34 11.59
C THR A 373 -29.58 -15.86 10.20
N THR A 374 -29.70 -14.57 10.05
CA THR A 374 -30.03 -13.90 8.78
C THR A 374 -28.80 -13.56 7.96
N TYR A 375 -29.00 -13.34 6.66
CA TYR A 375 -27.93 -12.85 5.77
C TYR A 375 -27.40 -11.48 6.21
N ALA A 376 -28.27 -10.59 6.72
CA ALA A 376 -27.87 -9.30 7.26
C ALA A 376 -26.92 -9.44 8.46
N GLU A 377 -27.19 -10.38 9.38
CA GLU A 377 -26.29 -10.64 10.52
C GLU A 377 -24.94 -11.20 10.10
N LEU A 378 -24.86 -12.03 9.06
CA LEU A 378 -23.58 -12.48 8.50
C LEU A 378 -22.80 -11.30 7.90
N ALA A 379 -23.47 -10.43 7.13
CA ALA A 379 -22.86 -9.24 6.54
C ALA A 379 -22.36 -8.24 7.62
N TYR A 380 -23.17 -8.05 8.68
CA TYR A 380 -22.79 -7.23 9.82
C TYR A 380 -21.57 -7.80 10.57
N ALA A 381 -21.57 -9.09 10.87
CA ALA A 381 -20.44 -9.75 11.53
C ALA A 381 -19.16 -9.64 10.74
N LEU A 382 -19.24 -9.70 9.40
CA LEU A 382 -18.09 -9.47 8.53
C LEU A 382 -17.56 -8.03 8.66
N ALA A 383 -18.45 -7.03 8.62
CA ALA A 383 -18.05 -5.63 8.78
C ALA A 383 -17.43 -5.37 10.16
N GLU A 384 -18.01 -5.93 11.20
CA GLU A 384 -17.50 -5.87 12.57
C GLU A 384 -16.13 -6.55 12.70
N GLY A 385 -15.96 -7.76 12.16
CA GLY A 385 -14.70 -8.50 12.21
C GLY A 385 -13.55 -7.78 11.49
N VAL A 386 -13.84 -7.14 10.36
CA VAL A 386 -12.87 -6.29 9.66
C VAL A 386 -12.50 -5.08 10.53
N ALA A 387 -13.48 -4.39 11.13
CA ALA A 387 -13.21 -3.25 12.01
C ALA A 387 -12.44 -3.66 13.28
N PHE A 388 -12.70 -4.85 13.85
CA PHE A 388 -11.93 -5.40 14.96
C PHE A 388 -10.46 -5.65 14.58
N MET A 389 -10.19 -6.06 13.34
CA MET A 389 -8.82 -6.24 12.90
C MET A 389 -8.08 -4.89 12.78
N HIS A 390 -8.74 -3.83 12.30
CA HIS A 390 -8.17 -2.48 12.34
C HIS A 390 -7.95 -2.00 13.77
N ARG A 391 -8.92 -2.19 14.69
CA ARG A 391 -8.74 -1.90 16.11
C ARG A 391 -7.55 -2.64 16.72
N TYR A 392 -7.37 -3.93 16.40
CA TYR A 392 -6.24 -4.75 16.85
C TYR A 392 -4.89 -4.12 16.47
N HIS A 393 -4.73 -3.72 15.23
CA HIS A 393 -3.52 -3.08 14.74
C HIS A 393 -3.30 -1.67 15.31
N ILE A 394 -4.35 -0.84 15.37
CA ILE A 394 -4.26 0.52 15.92
C ILE A 394 -3.91 0.45 17.42
N ARG A 395 -4.50 -0.49 18.17
CA ARG A 395 -4.17 -0.71 19.56
C ARG A 395 -2.72 -1.14 19.75
N PHE A 396 -2.20 -2.05 18.91
CA PHE A 396 -0.79 -2.42 18.91
C PHE A 396 0.12 -1.19 18.73
N LEU A 397 -0.16 -0.32 17.76
CA LEU A 397 0.61 0.92 17.54
C LEU A 397 0.55 1.85 18.75
N ARG A 398 -0.64 2.04 19.36
CA ARG A 398 -0.82 2.84 20.58
C ARG A 398 -0.05 2.27 21.77
N ASP A 399 -0.18 0.97 22.02
CA ASP A 399 0.50 0.27 23.13
C ASP A 399 2.04 0.32 22.94
N SER A 400 2.50 0.43 21.70
CA SER A 400 3.91 0.67 21.35
C SER A 400 4.34 2.13 21.52
N GLY A 401 3.42 3.03 21.93
CA GLY A 401 3.66 4.42 22.25
C GLY A 401 3.52 5.40 21.09
N CYS A 402 2.86 4.99 19.99
CA CYS A 402 2.39 5.92 18.97
C CYS A 402 1.12 6.64 19.47
N LYS A 403 0.97 7.91 19.12
CA LYS A 403 -0.27 8.63 19.38
C LYS A 403 -1.33 8.23 18.34
N ALA A 404 -2.57 8.18 18.75
CA ALA A 404 -3.73 7.99 17.88
C ALA A 404 -4.93 8.73 18.51
N ASP A 405 -5.22 9.90 17.99
CA ASP A 405 -6.30 10.79 18.43
C ASP A 405 -7.45 10.79 17.42
N VAL A 406 -7.14 10.54 16.14
CA VAL A 406 -8.09 10.45 15.04
C VAL A 406 -7.64 9.41 14.02
N VAL A 407 -8.58 8.77 13.35
CA VAL A 407 -8.30 7.82 12.26
C VAL A 407 -8.73 8.42 10.92
N ARG A 408 -7.79 8.53 9.97
CA ARG A 408 -8.03 8.83 8.55
C ARG A 408 -8.33 7.54 7.80
N LEU A 409 -9.60 7.28 7.56
CA LEU A 409 -10.05 6.09 6.84
C LEU A 409 -10.00 6.33 5.33
N THR A 410 -9.31 5.46 4.61
CA THR A 410 -9.17 5.48 3.15
C THR A 410 -9.50 4.11 2.54
N GLY A 411 -9.48 4.01 1.21
CA GLY A 411 -9.81 2.79 0.50
C GLY A 411 -11.29 2.65 0.16
N GLY A 412 -11.68 1.52 -0.43
CA GLY A 412 -13.02 1.30 -0.96
C GLY A 412 -14.12 1.37 0.09
N ILE A 413 -13.85 0.86 1.28
CA ILE A 413 -14.77 0.81 2.43
C ILE A 413 -15.06 2.23 2.97
N ALA A 414 -14.10 3.14 2.90
CA ALA A 414 -14.25 4.53 3.38
C ALA A 414 -15.38 5.32 2.69
N LYS A 415 -15.84 4.87 1.53
CA LYS A 415 -16.96 5.48 0.80
C LYS A 415 -18.33 5.23 1.47
N SER A 416 -18.42 4.29 2.41
CA SER A 416 -19.66 3.92 3.10
C SER A 416 -19.74 4.57 4.49
N GLN A 417 -20.74 5.40 4.71
CA GLN A 417 -21.03 5.98 6.02
C GLN A 417 -21.37 4.92 7.07
N VAL A 418 -21.96 3.79 6.67
CA VAL A 418 -22.28 2.66 7.54
C VAL A 418 -20.98 2.06 8.11
N TRP A 419 -20.00 1.79 7.24
CA TRP A 419 -18.71 1.29 7.67
C TRP A 419 -17.95 2.31 8.52
N ALA A 420 -17.93 3.57 8.12
CA ALA A 420 -17.27 4.63 8.91
C ALA A 420 -17.84 4.72 10.33
N ARG A 421 -19.16 4.54 10.49
CA ARG A 421 -19.82 4.50 11.79
C ARG A 421 -19.38 3.29 12.62
N ILE A 422 -19.39 2.08 12.03
CA ILE A 422 -18.94 0.86 12.70
C ILE A 422 -17.46 1.01 13.14
N PHE A 423 -16.61 1.57 12.28
CA PHE A 423 -15.22 1.84 12.63
C PHE A 423 -15.09 2.82 13.79
N ALA A 424 -15.86 3.94 13.78
CA ALA A 424 -15.81 4.93 14.85
C ALA A 424 -16.20 4.32 16.21
N ASP A 425 -17.29 3.58 16.25
CA ASP A 425 -17.80 2.95 17.49
C ASP A 425 -16.86 1.84 17.99
N ILE A 426 -16.25 1.06 17.09
CA ILE A 426 -15.34 -0.03 17.45
C ILE A 426 -13.96 0.48 17.85
N ILE A 427 -13.40 1.43 17.13
CA ILE A 427 -12.04 1.95 17.41
C ILE A 427 -12.06 2.98 18.55
N GLU A 428 -13.22 3.54 18.86
CA GLU A 428 -13.44 4.55 19.90
C GLU A 428 -12.69 5.87 19.60
N LEU A 429 -12.49 6.17 18.31
CA LEU A 429 -11.85 7.38 17.82
C LEU A 429 -12.72 8.02 16.72
N PRO A 430 -12.66 9.34 16.54
CA PRO A 430 -13.26 9.99 15.38
C PRO A 430 -12.69 9.41 14.07
N ILE A 431 -13.57 9.13 13.12
CA ILE A 431 -13.18 8.68 11.77
C ILE A 431 -13.34 9.84 10.80
N GLU A 432 -12.26 10.24 10.18
CA GLU A 432 -12.25 11.21 9.08
C GLU A 432 -12.03 10.48 7.75
N THR A 433 -12.63 11.00 6.69
CA THR A 433 -12.41 10.53 5.32
C THR A 433 -11.99 11.69 4.42
N VAL A 434 -11.34 11.39 3.31
CA VAL A 434 -10.86 12.39 2.35
C VAL A 434 -11.78 12.45 1.14
N ASP A 435 -12.11 13.64 0.67
CA ASP A 435 -12.86 13.87 -0.57
C ASP A 435 -11.93 13.73 -1.79
N CYS A 436 -11.38 12.52 -1.97
CA CYS A 436 -10.53 12.18 -3.11
C CYS A 436 -10.68 10.68 -3.42
N ASN A 437 -10.84 10.36 -4.72
CA ASN A 437 -10.93 8.97 -5.15
C ASN A 437 -9.57 8.28 -5.26
N GLU A 438 -8.54 9.02 -5.64
CA GLU A 438 -7.20 8.52 -5.93
C GLU A 438 -6.18 9.11 -4.93
N VAL A 439 -6.34 8.71 -3.65
CA VAL A 439 -5.58 9.27 -2.52
C VAL A 439 -4.07 9.06 -2.68
N GLY A 440 -3.61 7.88 -3.14
CA GLY A 440 -2.19 7.63 -3.41
C GLY A 440 -1.62 8.55 -4.48
N ALA A 441 -2.35 8.75 -5.58
CA ALA A 441 -1.93 9.69 -6.63
C ALA A 441 -1.92 11.14 -6.14
N LEU A 442 -2.87 11.53 -5.26
CA LEU A 442 -2.86 12.87 -4.63
C LEU A 442 -1.61 13.04 -3.75
N GLY A 443 -1.23 12.04 -2.97
CA GLY A 443 0.00 12.06 -2.18
C GLY A 443 1.25 12.25 -3.03
N CYS A 444 1.32 11.58 -4.18
CA CYS A 444 2.39 11.77 -5.17
C CYS A 444 2.41 13.20 -5.72
N ALA A 445 1.26 13.75 -6.08
CA ALA A 445 1.13 15.11 -6.58
C ALA A 445 1.53 16.16 -5.51
N ILE A 446 1.09 15.99 -4.27
CA ILE A 446 1.49 16.82 -3.13
C ILE A 446 3.01 16.82 -2.97
N THR A 447 3.63 15.63 -2.98
CA THR A 447 5.08 15.47 -2.85
C THR A 447 5.84 16.16 -3.99
N ALA A 448 5.33 16.07 -5.22
CA ALA A 448 5.88 16.82 -6.35
C ALA A 448 5.73 18.32 -6.16
N GLY A 449 4.60 18.78 -5.61
CA GLY A 449 4.35 20.18 -5.31
C GLY A 449 5.32 20.75 -4.26
N VAL A 450 5.63 19.97 -3.22
CA VAL A 450 6.64 20.33 -2.21
C VAL A 450 8.03 20.38 -2.85
N GLY A 451 8.43 19.33 -3.59
CA GLY A 451 9.74 19.25 -4.22
C GLY A 451 10.01 20.35 -5.26
N THR A 452 8.98 20.83 -5.94
CA THR A 452 9.10 21.92 -6.92
C THR A 452 8.92 23.32 -6.32
N GLY A 453 8.64 23.41 -5.00
CA GLY A 453 8.39 24.69 -4.32
C GLY A 453 7.05 25.33 -4.63
N LEU A 454 6.10 24.59 -5.24
CA LEU A 454 4.72 25.05 -5.41
C LEU A 454 4.01 25.17 -4.05
N TYR A 455 4.33 24.25 -3.12
CA TYR A 455 4.03 24.34 -1.70
C TYR A 455 5.34 24.48 -0.92
N LYS A 456 5.34 25.28 0.14
CA LYS A 456 6.53 25.51 0.98
C LYS A 456 6.84 24.32 1.91
N SER A 457 5.79 23.55 2.26
CA SER A 457 5.88 22.39 3.13
C SER A 457 4.71 21.44 2.87
N TYR A 458 4.75 20.26 3.47
CA TYR A 458 3.64 19.31 3.46
C TYR A 458 2.41 19.87 4.15
N GLU A 459 2.56 20.61 5.27
CA GLU A 459 1.47 21.24 6.01
C GLU A 459 0.71 22.23 5.13
N GLU A 460 1.43 23.13 4.43
CA GLU A 460 0.79 24.06 3.49
C GLU A 460 0.07 23.31 2.36
N ALA A 461 0.67 22.22 1.85
CA ALA A 461 0.05 21.41 0.81
C ALA A 461 -1.27 20.78 1.30
N PHE A 462 -1.29 20.29 2.54
CA PHE A 462 -2.50 19.67 3.13
C PHE A 462 -3.62 20.69 3.31
N GLU A 463 -3.31 21.89 3.82
CA GLU A 463 -4.29 22.97 3.97
C GLU A 463 -4.90 23.37 2.63
N GLN A 464 -4.12 23.32 1.55
CA GLN A 464 -4.56 23.75 0.22
C GLN A 464 -5.21 22.63 -0.59
N ALA A 465 -4.68 21.42 -0.53
CA ALA A 465 -4.98 20.36 -1.49
C ALA A 465 -5.76 19.16 -0.90
N VAL A 466 -5.84 19.00 0.43
CA VAL A 466 -6.57 17.89 1.03
C VAL A 466 -7.88 18.37 1.63
N LYS A 467 -8.99 17.82 1.15
CA LYS A 467 -10.33 18.07 1.70
C LYS A 467 -10.74 16.93 2.60
N ILE A 468 -10.91 17.25 3.89
CA ILE A 468 -11.36 16.28 4.89
C ILE A 468 -12.86 16.47 5.07
N ASN A 469 -13.60 15.37 5.00
CA ASN A 469 -15.03 15.35 5.31
C ASN A 469 -15.25 15.50 6.82
N PRO A 470 -16.40 16.02 7.24
CA PRO A 470 -16.73 16.09 8.66
C PRO A 470 -16.54 14.74 9.36
N PRO A 471 -15.93 14.72 10.54
CA PRO A 471 -15.64 13.47 11.23
C PRO A 471 -16.93 12.72 11.64
N VAL A 472 -16.90 11.41 11.48
CA VAL A 472 -17.88 10.52 12.06
C VAL A 472 -17.46 10.26 13.50
N THR A 473 -18.19 10.84 14.45
CA THR A 473 -17.91 10.67 15.88
C THR A 473 -18.48 9.35 16.38
N SER A 474 -17.79 8.70 17.31
CA SER A 474 -18.23 7.48 17.94
C SER A 474 -19.41 7.71 18.90
N HIS A 475 -20.24 6.69 19.07
CA HIS A 475 -21.32 6.65 20.05
C HIS A 475 -20.84 5.98 21.34
N SER A 476 -20.61 6.75 22.39
CA SER A 476 -20.07 6.22 23.64
C SER A 476 -20.96 5.18 24.33
N GLU A 477 -22.26 5.19 24.06
CA GLU A 477 -23.19 4.19 24.52
C GLU A 477 -22.94 2.78 23.97
N ASN A 478 -22.23 2.68 22.83
CA ASN A 478 -21.89 1.40 22.20
C ASN A 478 -20.55 0.83 22.70
N PHE A 479 -19.71 1.61 23.40
CA PHE A 479 -18.35 1.21 23.73
C PHE A 479 -18.25 -0.03 24.60
N GLU A 480 -19.05 -0.12 25.67
CA GLU A 480 -19.05 -1.28 26.56
C GLU A 480 -19.44 -2.56 25.81
N LEU A 481 -20.41 -2.47 24.91
CA LEU A 481 -20.88 -3.59 24.11
C LEU A 481 -19.80 -4.04 23.11
N TYR A 482 -19.21 -3.10 22.37
CA TYR A 482 -18.15 -3.43 21.41
C TYR A 482 -16.87 -3.91 22.10
N GLU A 483 -16.51 -3.37 23.27
CA GLU A 483 -15.35 -3.86 24.03
C GLU A 483 -15.57 -5.33 24.45
N LYS A 484 -16.76 -5.69 24.96
CA LYS A 484 -17.07 -7.07 25.28
C LYS A 484 -17.04 -8.00 24.07
N ARG A 485 -17.52 -7.53 22.92
CA ARG A 485 -17.49 -8.30 21.67
C ARG A 485 -16.07 -8.44 21.16
N TYR A 486 -15.25 -7.39 21.22
CA TYR A 486 -13.84 -7.41 20.85
C TYR A 486 -13.03 -8.38 21.73
N GLN A 487 -13.27 -8.39 23.04
CA GLN A 487 -12.64 -9.35 23.94
C GLN A 487 -12.99 -10.80 23.59
N ASN A 488 -14.25 -11.07 23.26
CA ASN A 488 -14.68 -12.38 22.79
C ASN A 488 -14.02 -12.75 21.45
N TRP A 489 -13.94 -11.79 20.52
CA TRP A 489 -13.28 -11.96 19.23
C TRP A 489 -11.78 -12.26 19.40
N SER A 490 -11.07 -11.52 20.24
CA SER A 490 -9.66 -11.77 20.57
C SER A 490 -9.46 -13.15 21.20
N ARG A 491 -10.35 -13.55 22.11
CA ARG A 491 -10.32 -14.88 22.73
C ARG A 491 -10.55 -16.00 21.71
N LEU A 492 -11.39 -15.79 20.70
CA LEU A 492 -11.54 -16.77 19.62
C LEU A 492 -10.23 -16.97 18.85
N ILE A 493 -9.47 -15.92 18.56
CA ILE A 493 -8.15 -16.02 17.94
C ILE A 493 -7.22 -16.87 18.81
N GLU A 494 -7.18 -16.64 20.12
CA GLU A 494 -6.36 -17.42 21.05
C GLU A 494 -6.74 -18.91 21.04
N ILE A 495 -8.03 -19.23 21.04
CA ILE A 495 -8.52 -20.62 20.97
C ILE A 495 -8.18 -21.23 19.62
N MET A 496 -8.41 -20.49 18.53
CA MET A 496 -8.14 -20.97 17.17
C MET A 496 -6.65 -21.15 16.90
N ASN A 497 -5.76 -20.45 17.58
CA ASN A 497 -4.31 -20.68 17.49
C ASN A 497 -3.95 -22.14 17.87
N ILE A 498 -4.66 -22.76 18.79
CA ILE A 498 -4.45 -24.18 19.16
C ILE A 498 -4.75 -25.05 17.93
N TYR A 499 -5.90 -24.84 17.29
CA TYR A 499 -6.33 -25.58 16.11
C TYR A 499 -5.40 -25.33 14.92
N TRP A 500 -5.02 -24.08 14.65
CA TRP A 500 -4.16 -23.72 13.52
C TRP A 500 -2.73 -24.25 13.67
N ASN A 501 -2.24 -24.45 14.89
CA ASN A 501 -0.95 -25.09 15.16
C ASN A 501 -0.95 -26.60 14.83
N GLU A 502 -2.12 -27.24 14.75
CA GLU A 502 -2.28 -28.64 14.42
C GLU A 502 -2.43 -28.90 12.92
N GLN A 503 -2.60 -27.84 12.12
CA GLN A 503 -2.70 -27.90 10.65
C GLN A 503 -1.33 -27.74 9.97
#